data_960ce6289ecffda679e5cda309dcb2bc
#
_entry.id   960ce6289ecffda679e5cda309dcb2bc
#
_cell.length_a   1.000
_cell.length_b   1.000
_cell.length_c   1.000
_cell.angle_alpha   90.00
_cell.angle_beta   90.00
_cell.angle_gamma   90.00
#
_symmetry.space_group_name_H-M   'P 1'
#
loop_
_entity.id
_entity.type
_entity.pdbx_description
1 polymer ?
#
loop_
_entity_poly.entity_id
_entity_poly.type
_entity_poly.pdbx_seq_one_letter_code
_entity_poly.pdbx_strand_id
1 'polypeptide(L)'
;MRKIISFICIAFLISSLSWAKVGDILKVIKTPGPCPTGLTFDGQNLWLADNFTDKIYKIEPQSGKILKSFDSPGHHPEGLAWDGKNLWHIDSGEKSMYCIDPETGNVLLILESNSQNPRDLTWDGKYIWVTDYKSDILLKVSIEDGMMVQNFPSPEREPAGLTFDGKYLWVTDRSSDRVYLVNPSDGLCLSSLHSYGPFPYGLAWGNDVLWNVDYENNEIYQIKVFCTDILSKWDKRDMSLHFIKEFRNYGPGTVKTLDIYLPLPKNRDNQSLLGPIQFDSKPKEIIEDSWGQKIAHFHYRDLKSYSIVKPGWKVNSKIYSTEYFIYPDKVGNLEDIPKEIRKKYTQDGDKYCIHDPLIQNLAQKIAGKEKNPYWIARRIYDYLGKHFSYNLKPLGGWNPAPTVLQRGTASCSEYSYCMISLCRALGVPIRYVGAISRRGDDASIDDVFHRWTEVYLPPYGWIPFDANKGDQNLPGRKVLGIGNVDA
;
A
#
# COMPACT_ATOMS: atom_id res chain seq x y z
N MET A 1 -9.82 56.75 -45.50
CA MET A 1 -10.25 56.17 -44.24
C MET A 1 -9.92 54.71 -44.21
N ARG A 2 -8.77 54.34 -43.63
CA ARG A 2 -8.34 52.94 -43.43
C ARG A 2 -8.74 52.51 -42.02
N LYS A 3 -9.62 51.53 -41.89
CA LYS A 3 -9.99 50.94 -40.61
C LYS A 3 -8.90 49.94 -40.22
N ILE A 4 -8.21 50.15 -39.10
CA ILE A 4 -7.30 49.25 -38.44
C ILE A 4 -8.16 48.33 -37.56
N ILE A 5 -8.18 47.06 -37.87
CA ILE A 5 -8.81 46.03 -37.03
C ILE A 5 -7.68 45.45 -36.15
N SER A 6 -7.74 45.82 -34.87
CA SER A 6 -6.88 45.24 -33.82
C SER A 6 -7.37 43.81 -33.48
N PHE A 7 -6.57 42.82 -33.81
CA PHE A 7 -6.78 41.46 -33.27
C PHE A 7 -6.20 41.40 -31.86
N ILE A 8 -7.07 41.28 -30.87
CA ILE A 8 -6.67 40.94 -29.52
C ILE A 8 -6.47 39.41 -29.47
N CYS A 9 -5.23 38.94 -29.47
CA CYS A 9 -4.89 37.57 -29.14
C CYS A 9 -5.07 37.38 -27.64
N ILE A 10 -6.19 36.77 -27.25
CA ILE A 10 -6.36 36.23 -25.89
C ILE A 10 -5.55 34.92 -25.84
N ALA A 11 -4.34 35.00 -25.30
CA ALA A 11 -3.57 33.82 -24.94
C ALA A 11 -4.27 33.13 -23.77
N PHE A 12 -4.99 32.06 -24.04
CA PHE A 12 -5.40 31.10 -23.01
C PHE A 12 -4.13 30.46 -22.43
N LEU A 13 -3.67 30.94 -21.30
CA LEU A 13 -2.79 30.19 -20.43
C LEU A 13 -3.60 28.98 -19.91
N ILE A 14 -3.51 27.88 -20.64
CA ILE A 14 -3.86 26.57 -20.10
C ILE A 14 -2.77 26.28 -19.05
N SER A 15 -2.97 26.73 -17.82
CA SER A 15 -2.25 26.16 -16.69
C SER A 15 -2.57 24.66 -16.73
N SER A 16 -1.56 23.83 -16.94
CA SER A 16 -1.64 22.41 -16.68
C SER A 16 -2.00 22.25 -15.20
N LEU A 17 -3.28 22.14 -14.90
CA LEU A 17 -3.76 21.68 -13.62
C LEU A 17 -3.25 20.21 -13.52
N SER A 18 -2.08 20.06 -12.94
CA SER A 18 -1.64 18.77 -12.41
C SER A 18 -2.69 18.38 -11.37
N TRP A 19 -3.49 17.36 -11.69
CA TRP A 19 -4.47 16.85 -10.75
C TRP A 19 -3.68 16.22 -9.61
N ALA A 20 -3.84 16.77 -8.40
CA ALA A 20 -3.18 16.25 -7.22
C ALA A 20 -3.56 14.78 -7.02
N LYS A 21 -2.58 13.89 -6.86
CA LYS A 21 -2.74 12.47 -6.59
C LYS A 21 -2.79 12.18 -5.09
N VAL A 22 -3.10 10.96 -4.73
CA VAL A 22 -3.02 10.53 -3.32
C VAL A 22 -1.59 10.68 -2.81
N GLY A 23 -1.44 11.22 -1.60
CA GLY A 23 -0.16 11.53 -0.97
C GLY A 23 0.40 12.92 -1.31
N ASP A 24 -0.15 13.63 -2.29
CA ASP A 24 0.33 14.98 -2.60
C ASP A 24 0.03 15.97 -1.48
N ILE A 25 1.01 16.84 -1.20
CA ILE A 25 0.87 17.93 -0.26
C ILE A 25 0.11 19.08 -0.91
N LEU A 26 -1.04 19.40 -0.35
CA LEU A 26 -1.87 20.53 -0.79
C LEU A 26 -1.42 21.83 -0.15
N LYS A 27 -0.87 21.74 1.08
CA LYS A 27 -0.45 22.90 1.86
C LYS A 27 0.57 22.52 2.93
N VAL A 28 1.43 23.48 3.27
CA VAL A 28 2.37 23.40 4.40
C VAL A 28 2.14 24.61 5.31
N ILE A 29 2.08 24.38 6.63
CA ILE A 29 1.95 25.41 7.67
C ILE A 29 3.08 25.20 8.68
N LYS A 30 3.79 26.25 9.07
CA LYS A 30 4.76 26.20 10.17
C LYS A 30 4.05 26.07 11.51
N THR A 31 4.60 25.26 12.41
CA THR A 31 4.06 25.12 13.77
C THR A 31 4.43 26.31 14.64
N PRO A 32 3.59 26.66 15.63
CA PRO A 32 3.88 27.73 16.58
C PRO A 32 5.09 27.47 17.50
N GLY A 33 5.31 26.20 17.86
CA GLY A 33 6.35 25.76 18.74
C GLY A 33 7.29 24.75 18.08
N PRO A 34 8.47 24.47 18.71
CA PRO A 34 9.50 23.63 18.12
C PRO A 34 9.36 22.13 18.37
N CYS A 35 8.39 21.69 19.17
CA CYS A 35 8.15 20.28 19.49
C CYS A 35 6.66 19.93 19.35
N PRO A 36 6.10 20.04 18.13
CA PRO A 36 4.68 19.77 17.89
C PRO A 36 4.38 18.26 18.05
N THR A 37 3.30 17.96 18.79
CA THR A 37 2.90 16.57 19.07
C THR A 37 1.51 16.26 18.55
N GLY A 38 0.46 16.54 19.31
CA GLY A 38 -0.93 16.24 18.95
C GLY A 38 -1.54 17.21 17.97
N LEU A 39 -2.40 16.70 17.09
CA LEU A 39 -3.13 17.51 16.12
C LEU A 39 -4.57 17.04 16.02
N THR A 40 -5.54 18.01 16.02
CA THR A 40 -6.95 17.69 15.71
C THR A 40 -7.61 18.84 14.95
N PHE A 41 -8.80 18.60 14.38
CA PHE A 41 -9.57 19.57 13.61
C PHE A 41 -10.98 19.71 14.18
N ASP A 42 -11.38 20.94 14.55
CA ASP A 42 -12.68 21.23 15.19
C ASP A 42 -13.83 21.48 14.19
N GLY A 43 -13.61 21.21 12.91
CA GLY A 43 -14.54 21.51 11.82
C GLY A 43 -14.24 22.85 11.11
N GLN A 44 -13.44 23.70 11.72
CA GLN A 44 -13.02 25.00 11.17
C GLN A 44 -11.53 25.26 11.32
N ASN A 45 -10.95 24.93 12.46
CA ASN A 45 -9.57 25.24 12.83
C ASN A 45 -8.81 23.99 13.26
N LEU A 46 -7.50 24.06 13.14
CA LEU A 46 -6.60 23.06 13.71
C LEU A 46 -6.30 23.39 15.17
N TRP A 47 -6.16 22.37 15.98
CA TRP A 47 -5.62 22.44 17.33
C TRP A 47 -4.34 21.65 17.40
N LEU A 48 -3.28 22.26 17.94
CA LEU A 48 -1.93 21.67 18.03
C LEU A 48 -1.43 21.72 19.46
N ALA A 49 -0.94 20.60 19.97
CA ALA A 49 -0.17 20.55 21.19
C ALA A 49 1.34 20.67 20.88
N ASP A 50 2.08 21.33 21.75
CA ASP A 50 3.53 21.47 21.64
C ASP A 50 4.18 21.18 22.98
N ASN A 51 5.05 20.17 23.00
CA ASN A 51 5.68 19.62 24.22
C ASN A 51 6.79 20.51 24.78
N PHE A 52 7.37 21.41 23.99
CA PHE A 52 8.40 22.33 24.46
C PHE A 52 7.81 23.57 25.11
N THR A 53 6.72 24.07 24.60
CA THR A 53 6.07 25.27 25.11
C THR A 53 5.03 24.99 26.17
N ASP A 54 4.69 23.72 26.42
CA ASP A 54 3.58 23.28 27.30
C ASP A 54 2.27 23.97 26.97
N LYS A 55 1.97 24.14 25.67
CA LYS A 55 0.78 24.86 25.20
C LYS A 55 -0.03 24.08 24.18
N ILE A 56 -1.31 24.44 24.14
CA ILE A 56 -2.25 24.05 23.10
C ILE A 56 -2.62 25.30 22.30
N TYR A 57 -2.50 25.22 20.97
CA TYR A 57 -2.70 26.31 20.03
C TYR A 57 -3.89 26.04 19.12
N LYS A 58 -4.78 27.05 18.95
CA LYS A 58 -5.80 27.08 17.89
C LYS A 58 -5.25 27.81 16.66
N ILE A 59 -5.26 27.18 15.50
CA ILE A 59 -4.59 27.65 14.28
C ILE A 59 -5.60 27.73 13.14
N GLU A 60 -5.63 28.86 12.43
CA GLU A 60 -6.39 29.00 11.20
C GLU A 60 -5.74 28.20 10.07
N PRO A 61 -6.42 27.18 9.46
CA PRO A 61 -5.80 26.31 8.47
C PRO A 61 -5.36 27.03 7.19
N GLN A 62 -5.98 28.17 6.86
CA GLN A 62 -5.69 28.90 5.62
C GLN A 62 -4.43 29.74 5.71
N SER A 63 -4.16 30.38 6.82
CA SER A 63 -3.03 31.30 6.98
C SER A 63 -1.92 30.77 7.90
N GLY A 64 -2.20 29.76 8.73
CA GLY A 64 -1.32 29.34 9.82
C GLY A 64 -1.33 30.32 11.02
N LYS A 65 -2.25 31.28 11.04
CA LYS A 65 -2.37 32.27 12.12
C LYS A 65 -2.83 31.62 13.42
N ILE A 66 -2.14 31.90 14.52
CA ILE A 66 -2.57 31.55 15.87
C ILE A 66 -3.77 32.38 16.24
N LEU A 67 -4.90 31.75 16.49
CA LEU A 67 -6.14 32.41 16.91
C LEU A 67 -6.25 32.47 18.44
N LYS A 68 -5.73 31.45 19.12
CA LYS A 68 -5.80 31.30 20.56
C LYS A 68 -4.68 30.36 21.03
N SER A 69 -4.27 30.49 22.29
CA SER A 69 -3.47 29.49 22.98
C SER A 69 -3.78 29.54 24.48
N PHE A 70 -3.57 28.38 25.13
CA PHE A 70 -3.59 28.22 26.58
C PHE A 70 -2.57 27.18 27.01
N ASP A 71 -2.22 27.15 28.31
CA ASP A 71 -1.30 26.21 28.84
C ASP A 71 -1.91 24.80 28.86
N SER A 72 -1.12 23.76 28.55
CA SER A 72 -1.52 22.37 28.68
C SER A 72 -1.79 22.04 30.16
N PRO A 73 -2.80 21.22 30.47
CA PRO A 73 -3.02 20.78 31.86
C PRO A 73 -1.87 19.94 32.43
N GLY A 74 -1.14 19.21 31.60
CA GLY A 74 0.04 18.41 31.97
C GLY A 74 1.35 18.98 31.42
N HIS A 75 2.48 18.39 31.82
CA HIS A 75 3.83 18.85 31.46
C HIS A 75 4.46 18.08 30.29
N HIS A 76 3.80 17.05 29.77
CA HIS A 76 4.21 16.27 28.61
C HIS A 76 3.06 16.13 27.63
N PRO A 77 2.61 17.26 27.03
CA PRO A 77 1.49 17.22 26.11
C PRO A 77 1.78 16.42 24.86
N GLU A 78 0.90 15.47 24.55
CA GLU A 78 0.99 14.59 23.40
C GLU A 78 -0.23 14.82 22.49
N GLY A 79 -1.19 13.92 22.44
CA GLY A 79 -2.28 13.90 21.50
C GLY A 79 -3.43 14.86 21.77
N LEU A 80 -4.21 15.14 20.74
CA LEU A 80 -5.43 15.94 20.77
C LEU A 80 -6.57 15.29 19.97
N ALA A 81 -7.80 15.35 20.51
CA ALA A 81 -9.01 14.96 19.78
C ALA A 81 -10.13 15.98 19.98
N TRP A 82 -11.05 16.04 19.01
CA TRP A 82 -12.25 16.86 19.08
C TRP A 82 -13.50 15.96 19.13
N ASP A 83 -14.34 16.10 20.16
CA ASP A 83 -15.56 15.30 20.33
C ASP A 83 -16.82 15.92 19.72
N GLY A 84 -16.67 17.04 19.03
CA GLY A 84 -17.78 17.84 18.51
C GLY A 84 -18.15 19.04 19.38
N LYS A 85 -17.62 19.10 20.60
CA LYS A 85 -17.89 20.16 21.58
C LYS A 85 -16.65 20.53 22.39
N ASN A 86 -15.93 19.55 22.90
CA ASN A 86 -14.80 19.73 23.81
C ASN A 86 -13.51 19.23 23.15
N LEU A 87 -12.40 19.75 23.63
CA LEU A 87 -11.09 19.27 23.27
C LEU A 87 -10.62 18.21 24.27
N TRP A 88 -10.24 17.05 23.75
CA TRP A 88 -9.58 16.02 24.54
C TRP A 88 -8.08 16.10 24.33
N HIS A 89 -7.35 15.96 25.41
CA HIS A 89 -5.90 15.98 25.43
C HIS A 89 -5.34 14.82 26.22
N ILE A 90 -4.20 14.27 25.83
CA ILE A 90 -3.51 13.21 26.57
C ILE A 90 -2.10 13.67 26.93
N ASP A 91 -1.71 13.42 28.19
CA ASP A 91 -0.38 13.67 28.72
C ASP A 91 0.36 12.36 28.95
N SER A 92 1.58 12.22 28.42
CA SER A 92 2.34 10.97 28.53
C SER A 92 3.04 10.81 29.90
N GLY A 93 3.37 11.91 30.57
CA GLY A 93 3.99 11.89 31.89
C GLY A 93 3.02 11.46 32.97
N GLU A 94 1.83 12.04 32.99
CA GLU A 94 0.78 11.76 33.95
C GLU A 94 -0.13 10.58 33.52
N LYS A 95 -0.05 10.18 32.24
CA LYS A 95 -0.87 9.12 31.63
C LYS A 95 -2.39 9.38 31.76
N SER A 96 -2.75 10.66 31.73
CA SER A 96 -4.11 11.14 31.95
C SER A 96 -4.68 11.71 30.66
N MET A 97 -5.98 11.53 30.47
CA MET A 97 -6.77 12.19 29.42
C MET A 97 -7.58 13.31 30.06
N TYR A 98 -7.49 14.49 29.49
CA TYR A 98 -8.17 15.69 29.93
C TYR A 98 -9.25 16.10 28.93
N CYS A 99 -10.48 16.27 29.39
CA CYS A 99 -11.51 16.96 28.64
C CYS A 99 -11.42 18.45 28.97
N ILE A 100 -11.27 19.29 27.96
CA ILE A 100 -10.97 20.72 28.09
C ILE A 100 -12.05 21.54 27.39
N ASP A 101 -12.52 22.58 28.05
CA ASP A 101 -13.34 23.62 27.39
C ASP A 101 -12.47 24.42 26.41
N PRO A 102 -12.76 24.36 25.08
CA PRO A 102 -11.92 25.03 24.07
C PRO A 102 -11.96 26.56 24.15
N GLU A 103 -12.99 27.13 24.82
CA GLU A 103 -13.11 28.58 24.94
C GLU A 103 -12.31 29.12 26.11
N THR A 104 -12.22 28.39 27.20
CA THR A 104 -11.57 28.88 28.43
C THR A 104 -10.20 28.19 28.69
N GLY A 105 -9.95 27.00 28.16
CA GLY A 105 -8.81 26.16 28.50
C GLY A 105 -8.99 25.41 29.83
N ASN A 106 -10.16 25.51 30.48
CA ASN A 106 -10.41 24.85 31.75
C ASN A 106 -10.63 23.38 31.60
N VAL A 107 -10.05 22.57 32.51
CA VAL A 107 -10.28 21.12 32.59
C VAL A 107 -11.68 20.86 33.13
N LEU A 108 -12.47 20.10 32.39
CA LEU A 108 -13.84 19.69 32.74
C LEU A 108 -13.88 18.29 33.36
N LEU A 109 -12.99 17.40 32.91
CA LEU A 109 -12.92 16.00 33.37
C LEU A 109 -11.50 15.48 33.19
N ILE A 110 -11.06 14.59 34.10
CA ILE A 110 -9.79 13.89 34.03
C ILE A 110 -10.10 12.38 34.12
N LEU A 111 -9.52 11.60 33.19
CA LEU A 111 -9.61 10.15 33.15
C LEU A 111 -8.21 9.53 33.03
N GLU A 112 -8.00 8.34 33.58
CA GLU A 112 -6.80 7.55 33.29
C GLU A 112 -6.83 7.00 31.86
N SER A 113 -5.69 7.02 31.17
CA SER A 113 -5.61 6.57 29.78
C SER A 113 -5.54 5.06 29.60
N ASN A 114 -5.28 4.29 30.65
CA ASN A 114 -4.96 2.86 30.61
C ASN A 114 -3.79 2.49 29.69
N SER A 115 -3.00 3.48 29.24
CA SER A 115 -1.84 3.31 28.39
C SER A 115 -0.54 3.36 29.21
N GLN A 116 0.45 2.57 28.80
CA GLN A 116 1.79 2.58 29.42
C GLN A 116 2.60 3.82 28.98
N ASN A 117 2.43 4.22 27.71
CA ASN A 117 3.07 5.38 27.11
C ASN A 117 2.20 5.93 25.99
N PRO A 118 1.18 6.72 26.33
CA PRO A 118 0.25 7.27 25.34
C PRO A 118 0.94 8.31 24.46
N ARG A 119 0.57 8.36 23.16
CA ARG A 119 1.12 9.32 22.20
C ARG A 119 0.06 10.19 21.55
N ASP A 120 -1.02 9.62 21.07
CA ASP A 120 -2.08 10.39 20.46
C ASP A 120 -3.45 9.78 20.76
N LEU A 121 -4.49 10.54 20.51
CA LEU A 121 -5.85 10.08 20.71
C LEU A 121 -6.81 10.65 19.66
N THR A 122 -7.90 9.94 19.41
CA THR A 122 -8.97 10.41 18.54
C THR A 122 -10.34 9.96 19.02
N TRP A 123 -11.39 10.67 18.60
CA TRP A 123 -12.78 10.41 18.91
C TRP A 123 -13.51 9.71 17.76
N ASP A 124 -14.16 8.57 18.01
CA ASP A 124 -14.90 7.82 16.98
C ASP A 124 -16.42 8.08 16.95
N GLY A 125 -16.88 9.07 17.70
CA GLY A 125 -18.30 9.38 17.90
C GLY A 125 -18.90 8.75 19.16
N LYS A 126 -18.16 7.84 19.82
CA LYS A 126 -18.61 7.18 21.06
C LYS A 126 -17.46 6.87 22.03
N TYR A 127 -16.30 6.54 21.53
CA TYR A 127 -15.13 6.13 22.29
C TYR A 127 -13.92 6.98 21.91
N ILE A 128 -12.97 7.07 22.82
CA ILE A 128 -11.62 7.55 22.51
C ILE A 128 -10.74 6.36 22.11
N TRP A 129 -9.99 6.52 21.04
CA TRP A 129 -8.89 5.64 20.69
C TRP A 129 -7.58 6.29 21.08
N VAL A 130 -6.63 5.49 21.57
CA VAL A 130 -5.31 5.93 22.03
C VAL A 130 -4.23 5.07 21.40
N THR A 131 -3.14 5.67 20.94
CA THR A 131 -1.92 4.96 20.57
C THR A 131 -1.04 4.75 21.81
N ASP A 132 -0.57 3.51 22.02
CA ASP A 132 0.42 3.19 23.06
C ASP A 132 1.74 2.77 22.42
N TYR A 133 2.72 3.65 22.51
CA TYR A 133 4.05 3.47 21.94
C TYR A 133 4.84 2.31 22.56
N LYS A 134 4.66 2.04 23.87
CA LYS A 134 5.45 1.04 24.58
C LYS A 134 4.92 -0.37 24.38
N SER A 135 3.60 -0.49 24.23
CA SER A 135 2.91 -1.79 24.11
C SER A 135 2.61 -2.16 22.65
N ASP A 136 2.91 -1.27 21.70
CA ASP A 136 2.62 -1.44 20.28
C ASP A 136 1.15 -1.76 20.01
N ILE A 137 0.22 -1.01 20.63
CA ILE A 137 -1.22 -1.24 20.50
C ILE A 137 -2.01 0.04 20.26
N LEU A 138 -3.20 -0.14 19.70
CA LEU A 138 -4.28 0.83 19.64
C LEU A 138 -5.31 0.45 20.72
N LEU A 139 -5.60 1.36 21.62
CA LEU A 139 -6.54 1.18 22.72
C LEU A 139 -7.86 1.88 22.41
N LYS A 140 -8.98 1.22 22.66
CA LYS A 140 -10.32 1.81 22.67
C LYS A 140 -10.77 2.01 24.11
N VAL A 141 -11.09 3.25 24.48
CA VAL A 141 -11.35 3.66 25.86
C VAL A 141 -12.74 4.31 25.97
N SER A 142 -13.48 3.97 27.01
CA SER A 142 -14.75 4.60 27.36
C SER A 142 -14.51 5.98 28.00
N ILE A 143 -15.28 6.98 27.60
CA ILE A 143 -15.22 8.32 28.20
C ILE A 143 -16.05 8.44 29.51
N GLU A 144 -16.84 7.43 29.84
CA GLU A 144 -17.67 7.43 31.03
C GLU A 144 -16.86 7.14 32.30
N ASP A 145 -15.85 6.26 32.17
CA ASP A 145 -15.08 5.73 33.30
C ASP A 145 -13.58 5.55 33.02
N GLY A 146 -13.13 5.87 31.80
CA GLY A 146 -11.73 5.67 31.37
C GLY A 146 -11.35 4.21 31.13
N MET A 147 -12.27 3.25 31.22
CA MET A 147 -11.95 1.83 31.09
C MET A 147 -11.64 1.42 29.63
N MET A 148 -10.65 0.56 29.48
CA MET A 148 -10.33 -0.05 28.19
C MET A 148 -11.45 -1.01 27.74
N VAL A 149 -12.02 -0.75 26.57
CA VAL A 149 -13.09 -1.55 25.96
C VAL A 149 -12.50 -2.63 25.05
N GLN A 150 -11.45 -2.29 24.30
CA GLN A 150 -10.83 -3.15 23.30
C GLN A 150 -9.40 -2.69 23.01
N ASN A 151 -8.57 -3.57 22.48
CA ASN A 151 -7.28 -3.19 21.91
C ASN A 151 -6.94 -4.04 20.67
N PHE A 152 -6.05 -3.50 19.84
CA PHE A 152 -5.47 -4.20 18.70
C PHE A 152 -3.96 -3.92 18.63
N PRO A 153 -3.16 -4.83 18.04
CA PRO A 153 -1.78 -4.49 17.68
C PRO A 153 -1.77 -3.26 16.76
N SER A 154 -0.83 -2.35 16.99
CA SER A 154 -0.57 -1.24 16.06
C SER A 154 -0.04 -1.77 14.73
N PRO A 155 -0.12 -0.99 13.64
CA PRO A 155 0.46 -1.39 12.35
C PRO A 155 1.94 -1.77 12.45
N GLU A 156 2.74 -0.97 13.13
CA GLU A 156 4.19 -1.15 13.37
C GLU A 156 4.54 -0.81 14.83
N ARG A 157 5.84 -0.69 15.14
CA ARG A 157 6.34 -0.69 16.52
C ARG A 157 6.43 0.69 17.17
N GLU A 158 6.23 1.76 16.44
CA GLU A 158 6.30 3.13 16.98
C GLU A 158 5.06 3.95 16.59
N PRO A 159 3.84 3.51 17.00
CA PRO A 159 2.64 4.26 16.73
C PRO A 159 2.70 5.63 17.41
N ALA A 160 2.43 6.69 16.65
CA ALA A 160 2.46 8.07 17.13
C ALA A 160 1.08 8.72 16.93
N GLY A 161 0.82 9.37 15.79
CA GLY A 161 -0.40 10.08 15.53
C GLY A 161 -1.60 9.20 15.25
N LEU A 162 -2.79 9.70 15.59
CA LEU A 162 -4.05 8.97 15.43
C LEU A 162 -5.20 9.92 15.05
N THR A 163 -5.97 9.57 14.03
CA THR A 163 -7.23 10.26 13.72
C THR A 163 -8.27 9.30 13.17
N PHE A 164 -9.54 9.73 13.17
CA PHE A 164 -10.69 8.96 12.66
C PHE A 164 -11.40 9.73 11.57
N ASP A 165 -11.60 9.09 10.39
CA ASP A 165 -12.21 9.74 9.22
C ASP A 165 -13.74 9.59 9.13
N GLY A 166 -14.35 9.09 10.20
CA GLY A 166 -15.77 8.72 10.25
C GLY A 166 -16.01 7.22 10.00
N LYS A 167 -14.99 6.47 9.55
CA LYS A 167 -15.07 5.03 9.30
C LYS A 167 -13.83 4.26 9.71
N TYR A 168 -12.65 4.75 9.37
CA TYR A 168 -11.37 4.11 9.62
C TYR A 168 -10.46 4.96 10.50
N LEU A 169 -9.58 4.31 11.21
CA LEU A 169 -8.49 4.98 11.92
C LEU A 169 -7.31 5.20 10.95
N TRP A 170 -6.67 6.34 11.08
CA TRP A 170 -5.41 6.66 10.46
C TRP A 170 -4.35 6.72 11.54
N VAL A 171 -3.26 6.00 11.34
CA VAL A 171 -2.20 5.83 12.34
C VAL A 171 -0.85 6.16 11.71
N THR A 172 -0.10 7.12 12.25
CA THR A 172 1.30 7.28 11.88
C THR A 172 2.18 6.31 12.67
N ASP A 173 3.22 5.84 12.03
CA ASP A 173 4.27 5.07 12.67
C ASP A 173 5.64 5.64 12.30
N ARG A 174 6.44 5.93 13.32
CA ARG A 174 7.75 6.59 13.19
C ARG A 174 8.87 5.66 12.75
N SER A 175 8.78 4.36 13.09
CA SER A 175 9.80 3.38 12.72
C SER A 175 9.76 3.02 11.24
N SER A 176 8.63 3.22 10.60
CA SER A 176 8.40 2.90 9.19
C SER A 176 8.21 4.11 8.29
N ASP A 177 8.14 5.33 8.85
CA ASP A 177 7.85 6.59 8.14
C ASP A 177 6.57 6.48 7.30
N ARG A 178 5.50 5.91 7.89
CA ARG A 178 4.25 5.65 7.18
C ARG A 178 3.02 6.12 7.93
N VAL A 179 1.97 6.30 7.16
CA VAL A 179 0.60 6.48 7.65
C VAL A 179 -0.22 5.27 7.21
N TYR A 180 -0.88 4.62 8.14
CA TYR A 180 -1.67 3.41 7.93
C TYR A 180 -3.17 3.67 8.07
N LEU A 181 -3.97 3.01 7.23
CA LEU A 181 -5.42 2.96 7.33
C LEU A 181 -5.82 1.67 8.05
N VAL A 182 -6.54 1.78 9.18
CA VAL A 182 -6.87 0.64 10.05
C VAL A 182 -8.38 0.56 10.26
N ASN A 183 -8.93 -0.64 10.14
CA ASN A 183 -10.33 -0.90 10.43
C ASN A 183 -10.56 -0.98 11.97
N PRO A 184 -11.36 -0.08 12.57
CA PRO A 184 -11.58 -0.08 14.01
C PRO A 184 -12.39 -1.25 14.55
N SER A 185 -13.01 -2.07 13.69
CA SER A 185 -13.81 -3.22 14.13
C SER A 185 -12.97 -4.45 14.44
N ASP A 186 -11.81 -4.62 13.78
CA ASP A 186 -10.99 -5.83 13.87
C ASP A 186 -9.47 -5.55 13.92
N GLY A 187 -9.05 -4.29 13.85
CA GLY A 187 -7.65 -3.87 13.84
C GLY A 187 -6.93 -4.18 12.51
N LEU A 188 -7.66 -4.56 11.46
CA LEU A 188 -7.05 -4.91 10.17
C LEU A 188 -6.43 -3.68 9.50
N CYS A 189 -5.14 -3.72 9.24
CA CYS A 189 -4.46 -2.71 8.43
C CYS A 189 -4.85 -2.89 6.95
N LEU A 190 -5.41 -1.84 6.34
CA LEU A 190 -6.05 -1.90 5.01
C LEU A 190 -5.15 -1.38 3.89
N SER A 191 -4.44 -0.30 4.16
CA SER A 191 -3.57 0.37 3.20
C SER A 191 -2.53 1.20 3.95
N SER A 192 -1.52 1.66 3.24
CA SER A 192 -0.54 2.59 3.80
C SER A 192 -0.12 3.61 2.76
N LEU A 193 0.46 4.72 3.21
CA LEU A 193 1.19 5.67 2.38
C LEU A 193 2.43 6.14 3.13
N HIS A 194 3.46 6.54 2.39
CA HIS A 194 4.63 7.17 2.99
C HIS A 194 4.26 8.50 3.61
N SER A 195 4.82 8.80 4.80
CA SER A 195 4.75 10.13 5.36
C SER A 195 5.56 11.11 4.50
N TYR A 196 5.16 12.37 4.51
CA TYR A 196 5.94 13.39 3.79
C TYR A 196 7.20 13.80 4.54
N GLY A 197 7.09 13.95 5.86
CA GLY A 197 8.22 14.30 6.72
C GLY A 197 8.87 13.07 7.36
N PRO A 198 10.13 13.23 7.86
CA PRO A 198 10.89 12.12 8.44
C PRO A 198 10.43 11.70 9.83
N PHE A 199 9.61 12.52 10.51
CA PHE A 199 9.08 12.22 11.84
C PHE A 199 7.58 12.51 11.92
N PRO A 200 6.74 11.65 11.28
CA PRO A 200 5.29 11.83 11.33
C PRO A 200 4.78 11.66 12.77
N TYR A 201 4.05 12.67 13.24
CA TYR A 201 3.46 12.68 14.57
C TYR A 201 1.94 12.84 14.48
N GLY A 202 1.33 13.74 15.23
CA GLY A 202 -0.11 13.93 15.31
C GLY A 202 -0.85 14.01 13.98
N LEU A 203 -2.04 13.47 13.95
CA LEU A 203 -2.93 13.43 12.79
C LEU A 203 -4.25 14.16 13.09
N ALA A 204 -4.81 14.80 12.06
CA ALA A 204 -6.18 15.30 12.09
C ALA A 204 -6.90 14.97 10.78
N TRP A 205 -8.21 14.75 10.87
CA TRP A 205 -9.09 14.56 9.73
C TRP A 205 -10.09 15.68 9.59
N GLY A 206 -10.26 16.20 8.41
CA GLY A 206 -11.32 17.19 8.15
C GLY A 206 -11.40 17.60 6.69
N ASN A 207 -12.61 17.84 6.19
CA ASN A 207 -12.87 18.26 4.82
C ASN A 207 -12.29 17.32 3.75
N ASP A 208 -12.37 15.99 3.97
CA ASP A 208 -11.85 14.94 3.08
C ASP A 208 -10.33 15.02 2.82
N VAL A 209 -9.59 15.63 3.73
CA VAL A 209 -8.12 15.67 3.71
C VAL A 209 -7.55 15.23 5.04
N LEU A 210 -6.35 14.66 4.97
CA LEU A 210 -5.57 14.30 6.13
C LEU A 210 -4.59 15.42 6.45
N TRP A 211 -4.50 15.77 7.72
CA TRP A 211 -3.48 16.68 8.25
C TRP A 211 -2.49 15.86 9.07
N ASN A 212 -1.21 16.10 8.87
CA ASN A 212 -0.15 15.47 9.64
C ASN A 212 0.86 16.50 10.10
N VAL A 213 1.24 16.48 11.36
CA VAL A 213 2.34 17.28 11.88
C VAL A 213 3.62 16.46 11.85
N ASP A 214 4.70 17.04 11.36
CA ASP A 214 6.05 16.49 11.42
C ASP A 214 6.85 17.16 12.53
N TYR A 215 7.35 16.33 13.45
CA TYR A 215 8.06 16.80 14.63
C TYR A 215 9.44 17.42 14.31
N GLU A 216 10.17 16.87 13.32
CA GLU A 216 11.52 17.34 13.00
C GLU A 216 11.48 18.62 12.16
N ASN A 217 10.59 18.67 11.17
CA ASN A 217 10.46 19.83 10.28
C ASN A 217 9.69 21.01 10.90
N ASN A 218 8.97 20.78 11.99
CA ASN A 218 8.07 21.75 12.60
C ASN A 218 7.06 22.29 11.60
N GLU A 219 6.40 21.37 10.87
CA GLU A 219 5.45 21.67 9.82
C GLU A 219 4.19 20.83 9.94
N ILE A 220 3.06 21.41 9.55
CA ILE A 220 1.79 20.71 9.38
C ILE A 220 1.53 20.61 7.89
N TYR A 221 1.32 19.38 7.41
CA TYR A 221 1.03 19.05 6.02
C TYR A 221 -0.44 18.76 5.83
N GLN A 222 -1.04 19.37 4.81
CA GLN A 222 -2.36 19.00 4.32
C GLN A 222 -2.18 18.01 3.17
N ILE A 223 -2.68 16.80 3.31
CA ILE A 223 -2.40 15.66 2.43
C ILE A 223 -3.67 15.25 1.67
N LYS A 224 -3.57 15.13 0.35
CA LYS A 224 -4.64 14.57 -0.49
C LYS A 224 -4.74 13.07 -0.29
N VAL A 225 -5.94 12.56 0.05
CA VAL A 225 -6.15 11.11 0.25
C VAL A 225 -7.23 10.51 -0.64
N PHE A 226 -8.08 11.33 -1.26
CA PHE A 226 -9.11 10.86 -2.18
C PHE A 226 -8.93 11.41 -3.59
N CYS A 227 -8.56 10.53 -4.52
CA CYS A 227 -8.63 10.73 -5.96
C CYS A 227 -8.52 9.39 -6.69
N THR A 228 -8.61 9.39 -8.01
CA THR A 228 -8.46 8.18 -8.84
C THR A 228 -7.01 7.84 -9.16
N ASP A 229 -6.09 8.81 -9.04
CA ASP A 229 -4.65 8.59 -9.16
C ASP A 229 -4.07 8.25 -7.78
N ILE A 230 -3.99 6.96 -7.52
CA ILE A 230 -3.57 6.38 -6.23
C ILE A 230 -2.12 5.88 -6.24
N LEU A 231 -1.38 6.12 -7.33
CA LEU A 231 -0.02 5.59 -7.52
C LEU A 231 1.04 6.59 -7.07
N SER A 232 1.85 6.18 -6.10
CA SER A 232 3.10 6.84 -5.72
C SER A 232 4.31 6.07 -6.22
N LYS A 233 5.39 6.80 -6.59
CA LYS A 233 6.65 6.24 -7.08
C LYS A 233 7.82 6.92 -6.39
N TRP A 234 8.77 6.12 -5.91
CA TRP A 234 10.02 6.61 -5.30
C TRP A 234 11.17 5.66 -5.60
N ASP A 235 12.32 5.84 -4.99
CA ASP A 235 13.51 5.00 -5.12
C ASP A 235 13.87 4.71 -6.59
N LYS A 236 13.90 5.78 -7.40
CA LYS A 236 14.24 5.69 -8.82
C LYS A 236 15.67 5.20 -9.00
N ARG A 237 15.86 4.14 -9.78
CA ARG A 237 17.16 3.54 -10.08
C ARG A 237 17.31 3.25 -11.57
N ASP A 238 18.54 3.34 -12.06
CA ASP A 238 18.91 2.85 -13.38
C ASP A 238 19.39 1.40 -13.26
N MET A 239 18.90 0.52 -14.12
CA MET A 239 19.22 -0.90 -14.13
C MET A 239 19.58 -1.35 -15.54
N SER A 240 20.66 -2.14 -15.64
CA SER A 240 21.01 -2.89 -16.86
C SER A 240 20.79 -4.38 -16.59
N LEU A 241 19.99 -5.02 -17.41
CA LEU A 241 19.63 -6.43 -17.25
C LEU A 241 20.10 -7.23 -18.46
N HIS A 242 20.83 -8.32 -18.23
CA HIS A 242 21.17 -9.31 -19.24
C HIS A 242 20.53 -10.66 -18.86
N PHE A 243 19.52 -11.07 -19.61
CA PHE A 243 18.80 -12.32 -19.40
C PHE A 243 19.32 -13.37 -20.38
N ILE A 244 19.88 -14.47 -19.85
CA ILE A 244 20.50 -15.54 -20.64
C ILE A 244 19.87 -16.88 -20.24
N LYS A 245 19.57 -17.71 -21.22
CA LYS A 245 19.22 -19.12 -20.99
C LYS A 245 20.28 -20.00 -21.63
N GLU A 246 21.03 -20.74 -20.83
CA GLU A 246 21.97 -21.74 -21.34
C GLU A 246 21.27 -23.07 -21.54
N PHE A 247 21.52 -23.70 -22.69
CA PHE A 247 21.20 -25.08 -22.93
C PHE A 247 22.46 -25.79 -23.40
N ARG A 248 22.76 -26.99 -22.83
CA ARG A 248 23.88 -27.82 -23.19
C ARG A 248 23.38 -29.24 -23.56
N ASN A 249 23.78 -29.75 -24.70
CA ASN A 249 23.57 -31.14 -25.07
C ASN A 249 24.60 -32.04 -24.36
N TYR A 250 24.21 -32.69 -23.27
CA TYR A 250 25.08 -33.61 -22.51
C TYR A 250 25.13 -35.03 -23.07
N GLY A 251 24.22 -35.36 -23.99
CA GLY A 251 24.09 -36.70 -24.52
C GLY A 251 25.10 -37.02 -25.62
N PRO A 252 25.34 -38.29 -25.91
CA PRO A 252 26.21 -38.71 -27.02
C PRO A 252 25.56 -38.46 -28.38
N GLY A 253 24.27 -38.25 -28.46
CA GLY A 253 23.50 -38.01 -29.67
C GLY A 253 23.32 -36.57 -30.07
N THR A 254 22.74 -36.35 -31.25
CA THR A 254 22.38 -35.03 -31.77
C THR A 254 20.97 -34.69 -31.38
N VAL A 255 20.75 -33.50 -30.79
CA VAL A 255 19.43 -32.92 -30.58
C VAL A 255 18.91 -32.37 -31.90
N LYS A 256 17.89 -33.00 -32.47
CA LYS A 256 17.35 -32.66 -33.79
C LYS A 256 16.76 -31.25 -33.85
N THR A 257 15.96 -30.91 -32.83
CA THR A 257 15.35 -29.56 -32.70
C THR A 257 15.33 -29.16 -31.24
N LEU A 258 15.59 -27.87 -30.99
CA LEU A 258 15.46 -27.22 -29.72
C LEU A 258 14.80 -25.87 -29.92
N ASP A 259 13.67 -25.66 -29.25
CA ASP A 259 12.94 -24.40 -29.22
C ASP A 259 13.05 -23.78 -27.84
N ILE A 260 13.51 -22.54 -27.75
CA ILE A 260 13.65 -21.79 -26.50
C ILE A 260 12.81 -20.53 -26.62
N TYR A 261 11.95 -20.30 -25.61
CA TYR A 261 11.05 -19.17 -25.53
C TYR A 261 11.45 -18.29 -24.36
N LEU A 262 11.88 -17.05 -24.62
CA LEU A 262 12.29 -16.09 -23.60
C LEU A 262 11.28 -14.94 -23.52
N PRO A 263 10.66 -14.68 -22.34
CA PRO A 263 9.80 -13.54 -22.17
C PRO A 263 10.58 -12.23 -22.33
N LEU A 264 9.94 -11.24 -22.94
CA LEU A 264 10.54 -9.92 -23.14
C LEU A 264 9.94 -8.92 -22.12
N PRO A 265 10.77 -8.06 -21.52
CA PRO A 265 10.27 -7.03 -20.60
C PRO A 265 9.45 -5.98 -21.36
N LYS A 266 8.55 -5.30 -20.65
CA LYS A 266 7.71 -4.21 -21.17
C LYS A 266 7.62 -3.09 -20.15
N ASN A 267 7.23 -1.89 -20.60
CA ASN A 267 6.92 -0.79 -19.69
C ASN A 267 5.77 -1.15 -18.75
N ARG A 268 5.92 -0.79 -17.49
CA ARG A 268 4.95 -0.96 -16.41
C ARG A 268 5.04 0.23 -15.45
N ASP A 269 4.15 0.29 -14.47
CA ASP A 269 4.17 1.39 -13.49
C ASP A 269 5.49 1.48 -12.73
N ASN A 270 6.10 0.33 -12.42
CA ASN A 270 7.37 0.23 -11.70
C ASN A 270 8.62 0.20 -12.59
N GLN A 271 8.48 0.18 -13.93
CA GLN A 271 9.64 0.18 -14.84
C GLN A 271 9.39 0.87 -16.18
N SER A 272 10.42 1.52 -16.69
CA SER A 272 10.46 2.13 -18.03
C SER A 272 11.70 1.66 -18.77
N LEU A 273 11.51 1.03 -19.93
CA LEU A 273 12.63 0.58 -20.77
C LEU A 273 13.31 1.79 -21.44
N LEU A 274 14.65 1.78 -21.44
CA LEU A 274 15.49 2.81 -22.05
C LEU A 274 16.07 2.29 -23.38
N GLY A 275 15.29 2.39 -24.44
CA GLY A 275 15.68 1.93 -25.77
C GLY A 275 15.24 0.50 -26.10
N PRO A 276 15.67 -0.01 -27.28
CA PRO A 276 15.27 -1.33 -27.77
C PRO A 276 15.97 -2.47 -27.00
N ILE A 277 15.30 -3.61 -26.94
CA ILE A 277 15.88 -4.86 -26.44
C ILE A 277 16.96 -5.34 -27.46
N GLN A 278 18.17 -5.61 -26.96
CA GLN A 278 19.29 -6.12 -27.73
C GLN A 278 19.39 -7.64 -27.54
N PHE A 279 19.39 -8.41 -28.61
CA PHE A 279 19.50 -9.86 -28.56
C PHE A 279 20.96 -10.31 -28.73
N ASP A 280 21.40 -11.30 -27.94
CA ASP A 280 22.74 -11.91 -28.10
C ASP A 280 22.84 -12.72 -29.40
N SER A 281 21.73 -13.29 -29.85
CA SER A 281 21.57 -13.91 -31.17
C SER A 281 20.17 -13.58 -31.71
N LYS A 282 20.02 -13.49 -33.02
CA LYS A 282 18.74 -13.17 -33.65
C LYS A 282 17.68 -14.22 -33.34
N PRO A 283 16.55 -13.88 -32.73
CA PRO A 283 15.44 -14.83 -32.58
C PRO A 283 14.86 -15.19 -33.94
N LYS A 284 14.27 -16.38 -34.05
CA LYS A 284 13.52 -16.82 -35.23
C LYS A 284 12.34 -15.87 -35.47
N GLU A 285 11.62 -15.55 -34.40
CA GLU A 285 10.45 -14.67 -34.41
C GLU A 285 10.19 -14.10 -33.02
N ILE A 286 9.37 -13.03 -32.95
CA ILE A 286 8.80 -12.54 -31.69
C ILE A 286 7.30 -12.79 -31.79
N ILE A 287 6.77 -13.58 -30.87
CA ILE A 287 5.35 -13.89 -30.75
C ILE A 287 4.73 -13.12 -29.58
N GLU A 288 3.43 -12.95 -29.61
CA GLU A 288 2.68 -12.41 -28.48
C GLU A 288 1.65 -13.46 -28.04
N ASP A 289 1.65 -13.78 -26.74
CA ASP A 289 0.69 -14.75 -26.20
C ASP A 289 -0.71 -14.11 -26.00
N SER A 290 -1.68 -14.93 -25.64
CA SER A 290 -3.06 -14.50 -25.39
C SER A 290 -3.19 -13.44 -24.27
N TRP A 291 -2.16 -13.28 -23.43
CA TRP A 291 -2.13 -12.33 -22.33
C TRP A 291 -1.44 -11.01 -22.68
N GLY A 292 -0.89 -10.88 -23.90
CA GLY A 292 -0.16 -9.70 -24.36
C GLY A 292 1.30 -9.67 -23.88
N GLN A 293 1.87 -10.84 -23.55
CA GLN A 293 3.29 -10.98 -23.25
C GLN A 293 4.06 -11.27 -24.54
N LYS A 294 5.02 -10.42 -24.88
CA LYS A 294 5.95 -10.67 -26.00
C LYS A 294 7.00 -11.68 -25.57
N ILE A 295 7.28 -12.64 -26.49
CA ILE A 295 8.18 -13.76 -26.25
C ILE A 295 9.10 -13.88 -27.48
N ALA A 296 10.40 -13.91 -27.25
CA ALA A 296 11.39 -14.21 -28.29
C ALA A 296 11.52 -15.72 -28.43
N HIS A 297 11.26 -16.24 -29.63
CA HIS A 297 11.40 -17.65 -29.99
C HIS A 297 12.74 -17.88 -30.69
N PHE A 298 13.58 -18.73 -30.10
CA PHE A 298 14.84 -19.17 -30.68
C PHE A 298 14.71 -20.62 -31.09
N HIS A 299 15.13 -20.96 -32.31
CA HIS A 299 15.04 -22.30 -32.89
C HIS A 299 16.41 -22.78 -33.33
N TYR A 300 16.83 -23.94 -32.84
CA TYR A 300 18.10 -24.57 -33.16
C TYR A 300 17.85 -25.94 -33.74
N ARG A 301 18.71 -26.35 -34.67
CA ARG A 301 18.66 -27.68 -35.31
C ARG A 301 20.01 -28.37 -35.23
N ASP A 302 19.97 -29.70 -35.20
CA ASP A 302 21.12 -30.61 -35.30
C ASP A 302 22.27 -30.23 -34.34
N LEU A 303 21.93 -29.92 -33.09
CA LEU A 303 22.90 -29.63 -32.05
C LEU A 303 23.68 -30.90 -31.69
N LYS A 304 24.95 -30.95 -32.07
CA LYS A 304 25.85 -32.06 -31.83
C LYS A 304 26.05 -32.29 -30.32
N SER A 305 26.56 -33.49 -29.99
CA SER A 305 27.02 -33.81 -28.63
C SER A 305 27.93 -32.68 -28.09
N TYR A 306 27.71 -32.32 -26.82
CA TYR A 306 28.43 -31.27 -26.09
C TYR A 306 28.26 -29.82 -26.63
N SER A 307 27.41 -29.61 -27.63
CA SER A 307 27.07 -28.22 -28.07
C SER A 307 26.42 -27.41 -26.97
N ILE A 308 26.75 -26.14 -26.91
CA ILE A 308 26.14 -25.14 -26.00
C ILE A 308 25.50 -24.03 -26.82
N VAL A 309 24.29 -23.69 -26.51
CA VAL A 309 23.62 -22.50 -27.03
C VAL A 309 23.17 -21.58 -25.88
N LYS A 310 23.29 -20.27 -26.05
CA LYS A 310 23.01 -19.27 -25.03
C LYS A 310 22.17 -18.11 -25.61
N PRO A 311 20.90 -18.39 -25.98
CA PRO A 311 20.02 -17.27 -26.35
C PRO A 311 19.81 -16.35 -25.15
N GLY A 312 19.80 -15.07 -25.44
CA GLY A 312 19.63 -14.05 -24.43
C GLY A 312 19.25 -12.69 -25.00
N TRP A 313 18.97 -11.77 -24.12
CA TRP A 313 18.71 -10.38 -24.44
C TRP A 313 19.19 -9.45 -23.33
N LYS A 314 19.49 -8.20 -23.70
CA LYS A 314 19.89 -7.12 -22.81
C LYS A 314 18.93 -5.95 -22.94
N VAL A 315 18.70 -5.24 -21.83
CA VAL A 315 17.95 -3.99 -21.82
C VAL A 315 18.40 -3.10 -20.66
N ASN A 316 18.40 -1.80 -20.91
CA ASN A 316 18.51 -0.79 -19.86
C ASN A 316 17.12 -0.31 -19.48
N SER A 317 16.89 -0.07 -18.21
CA SER A 317 15.60 0.38 -17.68
C SER A 317 15.77 1.34 -16.50
N LYS A 318 14.75 2.16 -16.28
CA LYS A 318 14.52 2.82 -14.99
C LYS A 318 13.51 2.02 -14.23
N ILE A 319 13.82 1.70 -12.99
CA ILE A 319 12.92 1.01 -12.07
C ILE A 319 12.55 1.94 -10.91
N TYR A 320 11.40 1.67 -10.32
CA TYR A 320 10.81 2.45 -9.24
C TYR A 320 10.17 1.51 -8.23
N SER A 321 10.30 1.84 -6.95
CA SER A 321 9.35 1.34 -5.97
C SER A 321 8.01 2.02 -6.19
N THR A 322 6.92 1.26 -6.09
CA THR A 322 5.56 1.76 -6.33
C THR A 322 4.64 1.37 -5.20
N GLU A 323 3.74 2.28 -4.85
CA GLU A 323 2.69 2.06 -3.87
C GLU A 323 1.36 2.58 -4.40
N TYR A 324 0.32 1.78 -4.24
CA TYR A 324 -1.06 2.12 -4.57
C TYR A 324 -1.83 2.25 -3.27
N PHE A 325 -2.23 3.47 -2.92
CA PHE A 325 -3.07 3.67 -1.75
C PHE A 325 -4.53 3.31 -2.07
N ILE A 326 -5.03 2.27 -1.43
CA ILE A 326 -6.38 1.76 -1.68
C ILE A 326 -7.28 2.12 -0.49
N TYR A 327 -8.32 2.91 -0.76
CA TYR A 327 -9.40 3.09 0.19
C TYR A 327 -10.53 2.12 -0.18
N PRO A 328 -10.81 1.07 0.63
CA PRO A 328 -11.66 -0.05 0.21
C PRO A 328 -13.07 0.35 -0.25
N ASP A 329 -13.67 1.38 0.38
CA ASP A 329 -15.01 1.83 0.03
C ASP A 329 -15.10 2.64 -1.26
N LYS A 330 -13.96 3.04 -1.81
CA LYS A 330 -13.90 3.69 -3.13
C LYS A 330 -13.70 2.67 -4.25
N VAL A 331 -13.53 1.38 -3.92
CA VAL A 331 -13.50 0.28 -4.87
C VAL A 331 -14.95 -0.09 -5.23
N GLY A 332 -15.24 -0.18 -6.53
CA GLY A 332 -16.53 -0.62 -7.02
C GLY A 332 -16.76 -2.13 -6.81
N ASN A 333 -17.90 -2.61 -7.30
CA ASN A 333 -18.27 -4.03 -7.22
C ASN A 333 -17.83 -4.83 -8.44
N LEU A 334 -18.08 -6.14 -8.43
CA LEU A 334 -17.78 -7.04 -9.56
C LEU A 334 -18.52 -6.63 -10.84
N GLU A 335 -19.70 -6.04 -10.71
CA GLU A 335 -20.51 -5.55 -11.84
C GLU A 335 -19.89 -4.34 -12.54
N ASP A 336 -19.06 -3.55 -11.84
CA ASP A 336 -18.38 -2.37 -12.38
C ASP A 336 -17.13 -2.72 -13.19
N ILE A 337 -16.71 -3.99 -13.17
CA ILE A 337 -15.56 -4.46 -13.92
C ILE A 337 -15.92 -4.59 -15.42
N PRO A 338 -15.11 -4.02 -16.35
CA PRO A 338 -15.34 -4.14 -17.77
C PRO A 338 -15.50 -5.60 -18.23
N LYS A 339 -16.52 -5.88 -19.02
CA LYS A 339 -16.85 -7.26 -19.46
C LYS A 339 -15.68 -7.99 -20.12
N GLU A 340 -14.88 -7.28 -20.92
CA GLU A 340 -13.71 -7.87 -21.59
C GLU A 340 -12.60 -8.26 -20.60
N ILE A 341 -12.36 -7.42 -19.58
CA ILE A 341 -11.43 -7.75 -18.50
C ILE A 341 -11.91 -8.96 -17.73
N ARG A 342 -13.19 -8.98 -17.33
CA ARG A 342 -13.78 -10.10 -16.61
C ARG A 342 -13.70 -11.39 -17.42
N LYS A 343 -14.16 -11.38 -18.69
CA LYS A 343 -14.12 -12.54 -19.58
C LYS A 343 -12.71 -13.11 -19.77
N LYS A 344 -11.72 -12.23 -19.97
CA LYS A 344 -10.33 -12.65 -20.22
C LYS A 344 -9.64 -13.19 -18.94
N TYR A 345 -9.80 -12.52 -17.82
CA TYR A 345 -8.97 -12.77 -16.63
C TYR A 345 -9.68 -13.57 -15.54
N THR A 346 -10.81 -14.21 -15.86
CA THR A 346 -11.46 -15.23 -15.01
C THR A 346 -11.48 -16.62 -15.66
N GLN A 347 -10.70 -16.82 -16.74
CA GLN A 347 -10.59 -18.12 -17.40
C GLN A 347 -9.81 -19.12 -16.56
N ASP A 348 -10.12 -20.41 -16.73
CA ASP A 348 -9.37 -21.50 -16.11
C ASP A 348 -7.99 -21.70 -16.75
N GLY A 349 -7.19 -22.57 -16.18
CA GLY A 349 -5.89 -23.03 -16.69
C GLY A 349 -5.37 -24.19 -15.86
N ASP A 350 -4.42 -24.94 -16.41
CA ASP A 350 -3.89 -26.19 -15.84
C ASP A 350 -3.42 -26.10 -14.39
N LYS A 351 -2.98 -24.91 -13.97
CA LYS A 351 -2.49 -24.68 -12.60
C LYS A 351 -3.57 -24.12 -11.68
N TYR A 352 -4.66 -23.58 -12.24
CA TYR A 352 -5.69 -22.88 -11.47
C TYR A 352 -6.82 -23.81 -11.05
N CYS A 353 -7.31 -24.67 -11.96
CA CYS A 353 -8.38 -25.64 -11.70
C CYS A 353 -9.61 -25.00 -11.03
N ILE A 354 -10.09 -23.87 -11.57
CA ILE A 354 -11.14 -23.08 -10.92
C ILE A 354 -12.47 -23.82 -10.76
N HIS A 355 -12.70 -24.89 -11.53
CA HIS A 355 -13.91 -25.71 -11.45
C HIS A 355 -13.78 -26.90 -10.47
N ASP A 356 -12.62 -27.07 -9.84
CA ASP A 356 -12.41 -28.11 -8.82
C ASP A 356 -13.32 -27.85 -7.62
N PRO A 357 -14.04 -28.85 -7.08
CA PRO A 357 -14.96 -28.68 -5.95
C PRO A 357 -14.27 -28.10 -4.69
N LEU A 358 -12.99 -28.43 -4.44
CA LEU A 358 -12.22 -27.85 -3.33
C LEU A 358 -12.08 -26.33 -3.50
N ILE A 359 -11.71 -25.91 -4.73
CA ILE A 359 -11.54 -24.48 -5.04
C ILE A 359 -12.87 -23.74 -4.88
N GLN A 360 -13.96 -24.25 -5.47
CA GLN A 360 -15.27 -23.62 -5.42
C GLN A 360 -15.79 -23.47 -4.00
N ASN A 361 -15.75 -24.56 -3.23
CA ASN A 361 -16.24 -24.57 -1.85
C ASN A 361 -15.40 -23.66 -0.95
N LEU A 362 -14.07 -23.70 -1.07
CA LEU A 362 -13.17 -22.88 -0.27
C LEU A 362 -13.32 -21.39 -0.61
N ALA A 363 -13.36 -21.04 -1.89
CA ALA A 363 -13.54 -19.67 -2.34
C ALA A 363 -14.85 -19.08 -1.79
N GLN A 364 -15.96 -19.82 -1.93
CA GLN A 364 -17.25 -19.40 -1.39
C GLN A 364 -17.25 -19.27 0.14
N LYS A 365 -16.57 -20.19 0.84
CA LYS A 365 -16.43 -20.13 2.31
C LYS A 365 -15.67 -18.88 2.76
N ILE A 366 -14.60 -18.51 2.05
CA ILE A 366 -13.77 -17.34 2.38
C ILE A 366 -14.51 -16.03 2.07
N ALA A 367 -15.08 -15.91 0.88
CA ALA A 367 -15.70 -14.66 0.43
C ALA A 367 -17.11 -14.45 1.01
N GLY A 368 -17.88 -15.51 1.23
CA GLY A 368 -19.27 -15.41 1.65
C GLY A 368 -20.14 -14.74 0.56
N LYS A 369 -20.79 -13.64 0.93
CA LYS A 369 -21.68 -12.85 0.04
C LYS A 369 -21.01 -11.56 -0.46
N GLU A 370 -19.71 -11.41 -0.28
CA GLU A 370 -18.99 -10.21 -0.66
C GLU A 370 -19.02 -9.99 -2.18
N LYS A 371 -19.16 -8.72 -2.59
CA LYS A 371 -19.18 -8.31 -4.00
C LYS A 371 -18.08 -7.33 -4.38
N ASN A 372 -17.48 -6.67 -3.39
CA ASN A 372 -16.35 -5.78 -3.61
C ASN A 372 -15.09 -6.63 -3.86
N PRO A 373 -14.44 -6.52 -5.04
CA PRO A 373 -13.30 -7.34 -5.41
C PRO A 373 -12.07 -7.13 -4.50
N TYR A 374 -11.92 -5.96 -3.87
CA TYR A 374 -10.87 -5.74 -2.87
C TYR A 374 -11.07 -6.66 -1.66
N TRP A 375 -12.28 -6.68 -1.07
CA TRP A 375 -12.55 -7.50 0.10
C TRP A 375 -12.50 -8.99 -0.19
N ILE A 376 -12.94 -9.41 -1.39
CA ILE A 376 -12.80 -10.81 -1.83
C ILE A 376 -11.31 -11.18 -1.90
N ALA A 377 -10.52 -10.40 -2.62
CA ALA A 377 -9.07 -10.64 -2.77
C ALA A 377 -8.32 -10.55 -1.43
N ARG A 378 -8.70 -9.59 -0.57
CA ARG A 378 -8.12 -9.41 0.75
C ARG A 378 -8.34 -10.61 1.66
N ARG A 379 -9.55 -11.12 1.75
CA ARG A 379 -9.87 -12.31 2.55
C ARG A 379 -9.11 -13.55 2.07
N ILE A 380 -8.96 -13.70 0.75
CA ILE A 380 -8.17 -14.79 0.16
C ILE A 380 -6.67 -14.61 0.50
N TYR A 381 -6.14 -13.41 0.37
CA TYR A 381 -4.77 -13.06 0.75
C TYR A 381 -4.49 -13.39 2.22
N ASP A 382 -5.35 -12.94 3.14
CA ASP A 382 -5.23 -13.20 4.57
C ASP A 382 -5.36 -14.69 4.89
N TYR A 383 -6.24 -15.41 4.17
CA TYR A 383 -6.38 -16.87 4.30
C TYR A 383 -5.08 -17.58 3.93
N LEU A 384 -4.49 -17.24 2.78
CA LEU A 384 -3.23 -17.86 2.32
C LEU A 384 -2.07 -17.53 3.27
N GLY A 385 -1.93 -16.29 3.73
CA GLY A 385 -0.91 -15.89 4.70
C GLY A 385 -1.03 -16.62 6.03
N LYS A 386 -2.25 -16.96 6.46
CA LYS A 386 -2.50 -17.68 7.71
C LYS A 386 -2.27 -19.19 7.62
N HIS A 387 -2.54 -19.80 6.47
CA HIS A 387 -2.60 -21.26 6.33
C HIS A 387 -1.41 -21.86 5.59
N PHE A 388 -0.59 -21.04 4.96
CA PHE A 388 0.56 -21.48 4.19
C PHE A 388 1.88 -21.12 4.86
N SER A 389 2.88 -21.98 4.65
CA SER A 389 4.28 -21.67 4.90
C SER A 389 5.06 -21.61 3.60
N TYR A 390 6.02 -20.67 3.53
CA TYR A 390 6.84 -20.49 2.33
C TYR A 390 7.88 -21.61 2.17
N ASN A 391 7.97 -22.16 0.95
CA ASN A 391 9.00 -23.12 0.56
C ASN A 391 9.49 -22.82 -0.87
N LEU A 392 10.74 -22.42 -1.01
CA LEU A 392 11.32 -22.03 -2.30
C LEU A 392 11.33 -23.20 -3.33
N LYS A 393 11.54 -24.42 -2.86
CA LYS A 393 11.65 -25.63 -3.70
C LYS A 393 10.64 -26.70 -3.25
N PRO A 394 9.36 -26.51 -3.57
CA PRO A 394 8.33 -27.45 -3.17
C PRO A 394 8.54 -28.81 -3.83
N LEU A 395 8.19 -29.89 -3.12
CA LEU A 395 8.27 -31.26 -3.62
C LEU A 395 7.36 -31.43 -4.85
N GLY A 396 7.89 -32.03 -5.91
CA GLY A 396 7.17 -32.26 -7.16
C GLY A 396 7.10 -31.05 -8.09
N GLY A 397 7.83 -29.97 -7.79
CA GLY A 397 7.83 -28.74 -8.58
C GLY A 397 6.55 -27.91 -8.39
N TRP A 398 6.15 -27.15 -9.39
CA TRP A 398 4.98 -26.29 -9.33
C TRP A 398 3.68 -27.08 -9.53
N ASN A 399 2.99 -27.36 -8.44
CA ASN A 399 1.74 -28.13 -8.42
C ASN A 399 0.52 -27.26 -8.71
N PRO A 400 -0.60 -27.85 -9.20
CA PRO A 400 -1.89 -27.17 -9.31
C PRO A 400 -2.44 -26.72 -7.95
N ALA A 401 -3.26 -25.68 -7.95
CA ALA A 401 -3.80 -25.06 -6.75
C ALA A 401 -4.52 -26.02 -5.79
N PRO A 402 -5.34 -27.00 -6.22
CA PRO A 402 -5.95 -27.95 -5.28
C PRO A 402 -4.94 -28.73 -4.46
N THR A 403 -3.86 -29.22 -5.09
CA THR A 403 -2.77 -29.95 -4.42
C THR A 403 -2.04 -29.06 -3.41
N VAL A 404 -1.76 -27.82 -3.80
CA VAL A 404 -1.07 -26.84 -2.94
C VAL A 404 -1.91 -26.47 -1.72
N LEU A 405 -3.21 -26.23 -1.89
CA LEU A 405 -4.15 -25.94 -0.81
C LEU A 405 -4.25 -27.07 0.21
N GLN A 406 -4.21 -28.31 -0.23
CA GLN A 406 -4.19 -29.48 0.68
C GLN A 406 -2.88 -29.62 1.45
N ARG A 407 -1.75 -29.26 0.81
CA ARG A 407 -0.42 -29.38 1.40
C ARG A 407 -0.10 -28.29 2.41
N GLY A 408 -0.56 -27.04 2.20
CA GLY A 408 -0.32 -25.89 3.07
C GLY A 408 1.11 -25.32 3.03
N THR A 409 1.95 -25.74 2.05
CA THR A 409 3.28 -25.18 1.81
C THR A 409 3.42 -24.79 0.35
N ALA A 410 4.01 -23.63 0.05
CA ALA A 410 4.02 -23.09 -1.30
C ALA A 410 5.26 -22.24 -1.59
N SER A 411 5.71 -22.28 -2.85
CA SER A 411 6.61 -21.25 -3.41
C SER A 411 5.80 -20.01 -3.82
N CYS A 412 6.49 -18.89 -4.16
CA CYS A 412 5.82 -17.70 -4.67
C CYS A 412 4.91 -17.97 -5.88
N SER A 413 5.32 -18.89 -6.78
CA SER A 413 4.49 -19.33 -7.90
C SER A 413 3.20 -20.00 -7.45
N GLU A 414 3.30 -20.91 -6.47
CA GLU A 414 2.16 -21.68 -5.98
C GLU A 414 1.21 -20.83 -5.11
N TYR A 415 1.73 -19.87 -4.32
CA TYR A 415 0.90 -18.83 -3.68
C TYR A 415 0.07 -18.09 -4.74
N SER A 416 0.73 -17.68 -5.84
CA SER A 416 0.07 -16.99 -6.95
C SER A 416 -0.99 -17.87 -7.62
N TYR A 417 -0.73 -19.18 -7.81
CA TYR A 417 -1.74 -20.09 -8.38
C TYR A 417 -2.98 -20.22 -7.48
N CYS A 418 -2.80 -20.37 -6.18
CA CYS A 418 -3.91 -20.46 -5.23
C CYS A 418 -4.70 -19.13 -5.18
N MET A 419 -4.03 -18.00 -5.17
CA MET A 419 -4.66 -16.68 -5.20
C MET A 419 -5.51 -16.50 -6.47
N ILE A 420 -4.95 -16.85 -7.64
CA ILE A 420 -5.65 -16.80 -8.93
C ILE A 420 -6.85 -17.74 -8.95
N SER A 421 -6.68 -18.97 -8.50
CA SER A 421 -7.75 -19.97 -8.49
C SER A 421 -8.96 -19.51 -7.69
N LEU A 422 -8.75 -19.10 -6.45
CA LEU A 422 -9.81 -18.69 -5.54
C LEU A 422 -10.49 -17.38 -6.01
N CYS A 423 -9.72 -16.40 -6.49
CA CYS A 423 -10.27 -15.15 -7.02
C CYS A 423 -11.10 -15.39 -8.29
N ARG A 424 -10.57 -16.16 -9.26
CA ARG A 424 -11.28 -16.43 -10.52
C ARG A 424 -12.54 -17.27 -10.32
N ALA A 425 -12.54 -18.21 -9.39
CA ALA A 425 -13.72 -18.99 -9.01
C ALA A 425 -14.88 -18.10 -8.53
N LEU A 426 -14.58 -16.91 -7.99
CA LEU A 426 -15.53 -15.90 -7.55
C LEU A 426 -15.80 -14.80 -8.60
N GLY A 427 -15.24 -14.92 -9.79
CA GLY A 427 -15.40 -13.95 -10.85
C GLY A 427 -14.58 -12.66 -10.69
N VAL A 428 -13.56 -12.65 -9.81
CA VAL A 428 -12.60 -11.55 -9.67
C VAL A 428 -11.49 -11.70 -10.70
N PRO A 429 -11.30 -10.74 -11.63
CA PRO A 429 -10.21 -10.79 -12.59
C PRO A 429 -8.86 -10.62 -11.89
N ILE A 430 -7.97 -11.55 -12.18
CA ILE A 430 -6.63 -11.59 -11.59
C ILE A 430 -5.64 -12.16 -12.61
N ARG A 431 -4.41 -11.64 -12.63
CA ARG A 431 -3.36 -12.09 -13.54
C ARG A 431 -2.06 -12.40 -12.79
N TYR A 432 -1.30 -13.31 -13.36
CA TYR A 432 0.01 -13.73 -12.89
C TYR A 432 1.09 -12.76 -13.37
N VAL A 433 2.01 -12.40 -12.51
CA VAL A 433 3.16 -11.55 -12.83
C VAL A 433 4.45 -12.27 -12.44
N GLY A 434 5.42 -12.26 -13.34
CA GLY A 434 6.77 -12.75 -13.08
C GLY A 434 7.77 -11.62 -13.27
N ALA A 435 8.73 -11.53 -12.37
CA ALA A 435 9.80 -10.55 -12.41
C ALA A 435 11.13 -11.12 -11.94
N ILE A 436 12.18 -10.40 -12.24
CA ILE A 436 13.51 -10.59 -11.69
C ILE A 436 13.60 -9.67 -10.47
N SER A 437 13.96 -10.23 -9.32
CA SER A 437 14.17 -9.46 -8.10
C SER A 437 15.60 -8.94 -8.04
N ARG A 438 15.76 -7.68 -7.68
CA ARG A 438 17.06 -7.14 -7.32
C ARG A 438 17.55 -7.76 -5.99
N ARG A 439 18.81 -8.14 -5.91
CA ARG A 439 19.41 -8.83 -4.76
C ARG A 439 20.42 -7.96 -3.99
N GLY A 440 20.13 -6.70 -3.83
CA GLY A 440 20.80 -5.83 -2.85
C GLY A 440 22.10 -5.15 -3.30
N ASP A 441 22.89 -5.71 -4.20
CA ASP A 441 24.16 -5.16 -4.71
C ASP A 441 24.09 -4.66 -6.15
N ASP A 442 25.15 -3.98 -6.60
CA ASP A 442 25.19 -3.37 -7.94
C ASP A 442 25.42 -4.37 -9.07
N ALA A 443 25.83 -5.60 -8.77
CA ALA A 443 26.04 -6.65 -9.76
C ALA A 443 25.75 -8.03 -9.15
N SER A 444 24.64 -8.63 -9.53
CA SER A 444 24.26 -9.97 -9.07
C SER A 444 23.86 -10.89 -10.19
N ILE A 445 24.07 -12.19 -10.00
CA ILE A 445 23.50 -13.25 -10.82
C ILE A 445 22.35 -13.86 -10.06
N ASP A 446 21.14 -13.76 -10.63
CA ASP A 446 19.93 -14.30 -10.03
C ASP A 446 19.30 -15.34 -10.96
N ASP A 447 19.08 -16.56 -10.44
CA ASP A 447 18.37 -17.65 -11.10
C ASP A 447 16.98 -17.92 -10.50
N VAL A 448 16.61 -17.13 -9.48
CA VAL A 448 15.34 -17.25 -8.75
C VAL A 448 14.47 -16.03 -9.02
N PHE A 449 13.44 -16.24 -9.83
CA PHE A 449 12.48 -15.18 -10.17
C PHE A 449 11.40 -15.08 -9.10
N HIS A 450 10.96 -13.85 -8.81
CA HIS A 450 9.81 -13.61 -7.95
C HIS A 450 8.50 -13.66 -8.74
N ARG A 451 7.41 -14.05 -8.05
CA ARG A 451 6.07 -14.19 -8.64
C ARG A 451 5.03 -13.63 -7.69
N TRP A 452 4.13 -12.84 -8.26
CA TRP A 452 2.96 -12.32 -7.55
C TRP A 452 1.76 -12.24 -8.48
N THR A 453 0.68 -11.65 -8.01
CA THR A 453 -0.54 -11.45 -8.79
C THR A 453 -0.92 -9.99 -8.87
N GLU A 454 -1.74 -9.63 -9.85
CA GLU A 454 -2.42 -8.33 -9.89
C GLU A 454 -3.92 -8.58 -10.00
N VAL A 455 -4.67 -7.96 -9.10
CA VAL A 455 -6.13 -8.00 -9.04
C VAL A 455 -6.70 -6.75 -9.71
N TYR A 456 -7.76 -6.90 -10.49
CA TYR A 456 -8.43 -5.74 -11.07
C TYR A 456 -9.44 -5.16 -10.09
N LEU A 457 -9.22 -3.91 -9.67
CA LEU A 457 -10.05 -3.18 -8.72
C LEU A 457 -10.63 -1.92 -9.39
N PRO A 458 -11.93 -1.86 -9.73
CA PRO A 458 -12.51 -0.64 -10.29
C PRO A 458 -12.60 0.46 -9.22
N PRO A 459 -12.33 1.75 -9.51
CA PRO A 459 -11.90 2.26 -10.82
C PRO A 459 -10.37 2.25 -11.02
N TYR A 460 -9.58 1.70 -10.11
CA TYR A 460 -8.13 1.83 -10.03
C TYR A 460 -7.36 0.97 -11.05
N GLY A 461 -7.98 -0.10 -11.58
CA GLY A 461 -7.33 -1.00 -12.52
C GLY A 461 -6.56 -2.14 -11.84
N TRP A 462 -5.36 -2.46 -12.34
CA TRP A 462 -4.58 -3.60 -11.89
C TRP A 462 -3.70 -3.25 -10.68
N ILE A 463 -3.98 -3.88 -9.55
CA ILE A 463 -3.31 -3.64 -8.27
C ILE A 463 -2.50 -4.89 -7.88
N PRO A 464 -1.22 -4.75 -7.50
CA PRO A 464 -0.38 -5.85 -7.02
C PRO A 464 -0.91 -6.50 -5.74
N PHE A 465 -0.88 -7.85 -5.70
CA PHE A 465 -1.15 -8.67 -4.53
C PHE A 465 -0.11 -9.79 -4.47
N ASP A 466 0.82 -9.68 -3.53
CA ASP A 466 1.87 -10.65 -3.29
C ASP A 466 1.54 -11.51 -2.06
N ALA A 467 0.77 -12.57 -2.27
CA ALA A 467 0.21 -13.37 -1.20
C ALA A 467 1.25 -14.04 -0.28
N ASN A 468 2.51 -14.21 -0.73
CA ASN A 468 3.54 -14.77 0.13
C ASN A 468 4.07 -13.76 1.17
N LYS A 469 3.80 -12.46 0.98
CA LYS A 469 4.09 -11.41 1.96
C LYS A 469 3.02 -11.34 3.07
N GLY A 470 1.92 -12.06 2.95
CA GLY A 470 0.86 -12.13 3.96
C GLY A 470 1.25 -12.85 5.25
N ASP A 471 2.33 -13.64 5.23
CA ASP A 471 2.89 -14.35 6.40
C ASP A 471 3.87 -13.42 7.15
N GLN A 472 3.35 -12.38 7.78
CA GLN A 472 4.10 -11.43 8.60
C GLN A 472 3.42 -11.26 9.97
N ASN A 473 4.20 -10.94 11.01
CA ASN A 473 3.66 -10.79 12.36
C ASN A 473 2.99 -9.43 12.59
N LEU A 474 3.53 -8.36 11.99
CA LEU A 474 3.00 -7.01 12.16
C LEU A 474 1.96 -6.68 11.09
N PRO A 475 0.81 -6.10 11.47
CA PRO A 475 -0.27 -5.78 10.52
C PRO A 475 0.17 -4.85 9.37
N GLY A 476 1.04 -3.88 9.65
CA GLY A 476 1.60 -2.96 8.66
C GLY A 476 2.48 -3.66 7.63
N ARG A 477 3.25 -4.66 8.05
CA ARG A 477 4.07 -5.47 7.12
C ARG A 477 3.23 -6.38 6.25
N LYS A 478 2.13 -6.92 6.79
CA LYS A 478 1.18 -7.71 6.00
C LYS A 478 0.60 -6.90 4.86
N VAL A 479 0.18 -5.66 5.12
CA VAL A 479 -0.46 -4.84 4.09
C VAL A 479 0.51 -4.44 2.98
N LEU A 480 1.83 -4.43 3.21
CA LEU A 480 2.83 -4.16 2.16
C LEU A 480 2.86 -5.22 1.04
N GLY A 481 2.25 -6.37 1.22
CA GLY A 481 1.99 -7.32 0.14
C GLY A 481 0.85 -6.90 -0.80
N ILE A 482 0.13 -5.82 -0.50
CA ILE A 482 -1.00 -5.31 -1.27
C ILE A 482 -0.68 -3.90 -1.75
N GLY A 483 -0.72 -3.68 -3.05
CA GLY A 483 -0.48 -2.36 -3.64
C GLY A 483 1.00 -1.93 -3.66
N ASN A 484 1.96 -2.76 -3.29
CA ASN A 484 3.37 -2.38 -3.26
C ASN A 484 4.24 -3.27 -4.16
N VAL A 485 5.18 -2.64 -4.85
CA VAL A 485 6.26 -3.32 -5.60
C VAL A 485 7.56 -2.57 -5.33
N ASP A 486 8.52 -3.25 -4.74
CA ASP A 486 9.85 -2.71 -4.47
C ASP A 486 10.72 -2.69 -5.74
N ALA A 487 11.60 -1.67 -5.88
CA ALA A 487 12.52 -1.49 -7.03
C ALA A 487 13.67 -2.48 -7.02
#